data_20c79a8240518d43af4c96ffdcdc50c6
#
_entry.id   20c79a8240518d43af4c96ffdcdc50c6
#
_cell.length_a   1.000
_cell.length_b   1.000
_cell.length_c   1.000
_cell.angle_alpha   90.00
_cell.angle_beta   90.00
_cell.angle_gamma   90.00
#
_symmetry.space_group_name_H-M   'P 1'
#
loop_
_entity.id
_entity.type
_entity.pdbx_description
1 polymer ?
#
loop_
_entity_poly.entity_id
_entity_poly.type
_entity_poly.pdbx_seq_one_letter_code
_entity_poly.pdbx_strand_id
1 'polypeptide(L)'
;MRIYRIDHIAQLVSDLAAATRKLEGLFGFRRISSWDNPEQGVTGVRLTVPGSWGQDWVVIAPSGDGSPLHAALERQGGRPAVHHIGVEVPDLEAARAELHKLGLEPVDGPGWIESSLTPPEDGPGVRFRLRGPGTLALVGDEHATAATPAAATGPTLGIVALDHICQAFRDREVLATWYAELAGFVPVWKTPIDEWPDMADLVLNIPGSAICWEIIQPRGEDSFIDRFLAKNGPGVHHVTFQVAEWDAALAACEHHHTPTFDHDAGVTDGAAWRHTFIHPKHAGGVLVQLFWEERPGVWVRSDKIPANS
;
A
#
# COMPACT_ATOMS: atom_id res chain seq x y z
N MET A 1 17.19 -1.15 12.12
CA MET A 1 17.10 -0.55 10.76
C MET A 1 16.12 0.62 10.83
N ARG A 2 16.34 1.71 10.11
CA ARG A 2 15.41 2.84 10.09
C ARG A 2 14.88 3.03 8.67
N ILE A 3 13.56 3.09 8.49
CA ILE A 3 12.95 3.44 7.22
C ILE A 3 12.81 4.96 7.16
N TYR A 4 13.28 5.59 6.07
CA TYR A 4 13.17 7.02 5.88
C TYR A 4 11.84 7.44 5.29
N ARG A 5 11.33 6.66 4.34
CA ARG A 5 10.04 6.92 3.70
C ARG A 5 9.56 5.71 2.90
N ILE A 6 8.28 5.66 2.64
CA ILE A 6 7.73 4.84 1.57
C ILE A 6 8.02 5.55 0.24
N ASP A 7 8.52 4.79 -0.71
CA ASP A 7 8.83 5.25 -2.05
C ASP A 7 7.73 4.91 -3.05
N HIS A 8 7.26 3.67 -3.02
CA HIS A 8 6.19 3.22 -3.90
C HIS A 8 5.42 2.03 -3.33
N ILE A 9 4.24 1.82 -3.90
CA ILE A 9 3.46 0.59 -3.75
C ILE A 9 3.52 -0.15 -5.07
N ALA A 10 4.02 -1.38 -5.08
CA ALA A 10 4.08 -2.21 -6.27
C ALA A 10 2.89 -3.20 -6.31
N GLN A 11 2.13 -3.15 -7.39
CA GLN A 11 0.99 -4.00 -7.69
C GLN A 11 1.35 -4.99 -8.79
N LEU A 12 1.22 -6.28 -8.52
CA LEU A 12 1.39 -7.33 -9.52
C LEU A 12 0.04 -7.64 -10.17
N VAL A 13 0.04 -7.63 -11.50
CA VAL A 13 -1.16 -7.88 -12.32
C VAL A 13 -0.85 -8.86 -13.45
N SER A 14 -1.89 -9.50 -13.99
CA SER A 14 -1.78 -10.31 -15.20
C SER A 14 -1.99 -9.49 -16.49
N ASP A 15 -2.72 -8.39 -16.43
CA ASP A 15 -2.98 -7.47 -17.55
C ASP A 15 -2.56 -6.05 -17.17
N LEU A 16 -1.32 -5.69 -17.56
CA LEU A 16 -0.73 -4.38 -17.30
C LEU A 16 -1.56 -3.24 -17.91
N ALA A 17 -2.06 -3.45 -19.13
CA ALA A 17 -2.78 -2.41 -19.86
C ALA A 17 -4.16 -2.12 -19.24
N ALA A 18 -4.89 -3.16 -18.84
CA ALA A 18 -6.19 -3.00 -18.19
C ALA A 18 -6.05 -2.33 -16.81
N ALA A 19 -5.08 -2.76 -16.00
CA ALA A 19 -4.82 -2.17 -14.70
C ALA A 19 -4.41 -0.69 -14.82
N THR A 20 -3.49 -0.39 -15.74
CA THR A 20 -3.03 1.00 -15.97
C THR A 20 -4.17 1.90 -16.42
N ARG A 21 -4.99 1.46 -17.38
CA ARG A 21 -6.18 2.25 -17.83
C ARG A 21 -7.14 2.55 -16.68
N LYS A 22 -7.35 1.60 -15.78
CA LYS A 22 -8.22 1.81 -14.60
C LYS A 22 -7.64 2.86 -13.65
N LEU A 23 -6.34 2.76 -13.36
CA LEU A 23 -5.64 3.71 -12.49
C LEU A 23 -5.58 5.13 -13.10
N GLU A 24 -5.32 5.24 -14.40
CA GLU A 24 -5.32 6.54 -15.09
C GLU A 24 -6.76 7.13 -15.21
N GLY A 25 -7.75 6.30 -15.55
CA GLY A 25 -9.13 6.77 -15.81
C GLY A 25 -9.91 7.10 -14.55
N LEU A 26 -10.09 6.14 -13.65
CA LEU A 26 -10.89 6.32 -12.43
C LEU A 26 -10.08 7.00 -11.32
N PHE A 27 -8.87 6.48 -11.03
CA PHE A 27 -8.07 6.97 -9.90
C PHE A 27 -7.36 8.29 -10.22
N GLY A 28 -7.24 8.66 -11.50
CA GLY A 28 -6.58 9.89 -11.92
C GLY A 28 -5.05 9.85 -11.76
N PHE A 29 -4.46 8.65 -11.66
CA PHE A 29 -3.01 8.51 -11.60
C PHE A 29 -2.37 8.94 -12.91
N ARG A 30 -1.13 9.43 -12.87
CA ARG A 30 -0.43 9.90 -14.06
C ARG A 30 0.80 9.06 -14.32
N ARG A 31 0.86 8.46 -15.49
CA ARG A 31 2.02 7.69 -15.93
C ARG A 31 3.23 8.60 -16.07
N ILE A 32 4.35 8.21 -15.48
CA ILE A 32 5.64 8.91 -15.58
C ILE A 32 6.68 8.13 -16.36
N SER A 33 6.65 6.80 -16.27
CA SER A 33 7.52 5.94 -17.06
C SER A 33 6.90 4.57 -17.31
N SER A 34 7.45 3.87 -18.30
CA SER A 34 7.18 2.46 -18.54
C SER A 34 8.46 1.75 -18.97
N TRP A 35 8.55 0.47 -18.71
CA TRP A 35 9.68 -0.36 -19.10
C TRP A 35 9.25 -1.76 -19.51
N ASP A 36 10.10 -2.41 -20.29
CA ASP A 36 10.05 -3.85 -20.53
C ASP A 36 11.46 -4.40 -20.34
N ASN A 37 11.61 -5.35 -19.43
CA ASN A 37 12.87 -6.02 -19.16
C ASN A 37 12.70 -7.53 -19.40
N PRO A 38 12.88 -8.00 -20.62
CA PRO A 38 12.71 -9.40 -20.98
C PRO A 38 13.75 -10.31 -20.33
N GLU A 39 14.93 -9.80 -19.96
CA GLU A 39 15.98 -10.57 -19.27
C GLU A 39 15.54 -10.95 -17.86
N GLN A 40 14.82 -10.07 -17.19
CA GLN A 40 14.24 -10.30 -15.88
C GLN A 40 12.78 -10.80 -15.94
N GLY A 41 12.21 -10.88 -17.13
CA GLY A 41 10.83 -11.30 -17.34
C GLY A 41 9.78 -10.36 -16.74
N VAL A 42 10.06 -9.06 -16.69
CA VAL A 42 9.18 -8.08 -16.03
C VAL A 42 8.90 -6.90 -16.95
N THR A 43 7.63 -6.59 -17.16
CA THR A 43 7.19 -5.33 -17.74
C THR A 43 6.47 -4.50 -16.68
N GLY A 44 6.52 -3.16 -16.80
CA GLY A 44 5.91 -2.32 -15.78
C GLY A 44 5.65 -0.88 -16.21
N VAL A 45 4.87 -0.22 -15.37
CA VAL A 45 4.51 1.19 -15.47
C VAL A 45 4.62 1.84 -14.10
N ARG A 46 5.22 3.01 -14.04
CA ARG A 46 5.25 3.87 -12.86
C ARG A 46 4.29 5.03 -13.01
N LEU A 47 3.49 5.26 -12.00
CA LEU A 47 2.45 6.29 -11.97
C LEU A 47 2.61 7.15 -10.71
N THR A 48 2.45 8.46 -10.84
CA THR A 48 2.27 9.31 -9.67
C THR A 48 0.86 9.19 -9.14
N VAL A 49 0.74 9.17 -7.81
CA VAL A 49 -0.55 9.22 -7.11
C VAL A 49 -0.89 10.70 -6.85
N PRO A 50 -2.09 11.19 -7.22
CA PRO A 50 -2.47 12.58 -6.95
C PRO A 50 -2.36 12.92 -5.46
N GLY A 51 -1.83 14.09 -5.16
CA GLY A 51 -1.65 14.57 -3.78
C GLY A 51 -0.61 13.83 -2.94
N SER A 52 0.07 12.82 -3.50
CA SER A 52 1.17 12.16 -2.80
C SER A 52 2.44 13.01 -2.81
N TRP A 53 3.23 12.89 -1.75
CA TRP A 53 4.49 13.62 -1.55
C TRP A 53 5.68 12.77 -2.01
N GLY A 54 5.66 12.35 -3.31
CA GLY A 54 6.72 11.54 -3.90
C GLY A 54 6.59 10.04 -3.66
N GLN A 55 5.39 9.57 -3.34
CA GLN A 55 5.06 8.15 -3.37
C GLN A 55 4.40 7.83 -4.71
N ASP A 56 4.93 6.79 -5.36
CA ASP A 56 4.43 6.33 -6.64
C ASP A 56 3.65 5.04 -6.53
N TRP A 57 2.84 4.77 -7.53
CA TRP A 57 2.20 3.48 -7.75
C TRP A 57 2.88 2.79 -8.92
N VAL A 58 3.35 1.58 -8.69
CA VAL A 58 4.04 0.78 -9.68
C VAL A 58 3.19 -0.42 -10.04
N VAL A 59 2.89 -0.59 -11.31
CA VAL A 59 2.19 -1.78 -11.81
C VAL A 59 3.21 -2.63 -12.54
N ILE A 60 3.34 -3.89 -12.14
CA ILE A 60 4.23 -4.87 -12.76
C ILE A 60 3.44 -6.07 -13.27
N ALA A 61 3.90 -6.62 -14.36
CA ALA A 61 3.32 -7.84 -14.97
C ALA A 61 4.43 -8.75 -15.51
N PRO A 62 4.17 -10.06 -15.66
CA PRO A 62 5.09 -10.96 -16.34
C PRO A 62 5.36 -10.51 -17.77
N SER A 63 6.63 -10.59 -18.18
CA SER A 63 7.08 -10.44 -19.58
C SER A 63 7.65 -11.77 -20.05
N GLY A 64 6.89 -12.46 -20.90
CA GLY A 64 7.25 -13.80 -21.41
C GLY A 64 7.03 -14.95 -20.43
N ASP A 65 7.11 -16.19 -20.96
CA ASP A 65 6.77 -17.43 -20.23
C ASP A 65 7.73 -17.76 -19.08
N GLY A 66 8.97 -17.30 -19.14
CA GLY A 66 10.00 -17.53 -18.12
C GLY A 66 9.97 -16.54 -16.94
N SER A 67 8.98 -15.67 -16.87
CA SER A 67 8.92 -14.65 -15.82
C SER A 67 8.78 -15.25 -14.42
N PRO A 68 9.60 -14.80 -13.45
CA PRO A 68 9.45 -15.21 -12.05
C PRO A 68 8.13 -14.69 -11.43
N LEU A 69 7.49 -13.71 -12.05
CA LEU A 69 6.22 -13.17 -11.59
C LEU A 69 5.04 -14.12 -11.81
N HIS A 70 5.15 -15.12 -12.72
CA HIS A 70 4.14 -16.17 -12.83
C HIS A 70 3.98 -16.96 -11.53
N ALA A 71 5.09 -17.39 -10.92
CA ALA A 71 5.06 -18.07 -9.64
C ALA A 71 4.51 -17.18 -8.51
N ALA A 72 4.72 -15.86 -8.57
CA ALA A 72 4.14 -14.93 -7.62
C ALA A 72 2.62 -14.81 -7.79
N LEU A 73 2.13 -14.73 -9.03
CA LEU A 73 0.69 -14.76 -9.33
C LEU A 73 0.05 -16.09 -8.90
N GLU A 74 0.70 -17.23 -9.15
CA GLU A 74 0.19 -18.53 -8.72
C GLU A 74 0.03 -18.65 -7.21
N ARG A 75 1.01 -18.16 -6.42
CA ARG A 75 0.90 -18.11 -4.95
C ARG A 75 -0.29 -17.26 -4.48
N GLN A 76 -0.69 -16.26 -5.26
CA GLN A 76 -1.86 -15.41 -5.02
C GLN A 76 -3.16 -16.01 -5.62
N GLY A 77 -3.13 -17.27 -6.08
CA GLY A 77 -4.26 -17.92 -6.75
C GLY A 77 -4.61 -17.29 -8.10
N GLY A 78 -3.61 -16.81 -8.83
CA GLY A 78 -3.76 -16.15 -10.14
C GLY A 78 -4.36 -14.73 -10.05
N ARG A 79 -4.51 -14.19 -8.85
CA ARG A 79 -5.17 -12.89 -8.65
C ARG A 79 -4.13 -11.77 -8.51
N PRO A 80 -4.39 -10.61 -9.11
CA PRO A 80 -3.61 -9.41 -8.83
C PRO A 80 -3.65 -9.03 -7.34
N ALA A 81 -2.55 -8.46 -6.83
CA ALA A 81 -2.46 -7.97 -5.45
C ALA A 81 -1.28 -7.00 -5.29
N VAL A 82 -1.14 -6.41 -4.10
CA VAL A 82 0.09 -5.72 -3.71
C VAL A 82 1.23 -6.75 -3.69
N HIS A 83 2.30 -6.47 -4.41
CA HIS A 83 3.47 -7.34 -4.50
C HIS A 83 4.51 -7.00 -3.43
N HIS A 84 4.84 -5.72 -3.30
CA HIS A 84 5.75 -5.22 -2.25
C HIS A 84 5.54 -3.73 -2.01
N ILE A 85 6.06 -3.27 -0.88
CA ILE A 85 6.16 -1.86 -0.54
C ILE A 85 7.63 -1.45 -0.68
N GLY A 86 7.90 -0.50 -1.55
CA GLY A 86 9.23 0.08 -1.73
C GLY A 86 9.52 1.10 -0.65
N VAL A 87 10.66 0.97 0.03
CA VAL A 87 11.07 1.87 1.11
C VAL A 87 12.54 2.29 0.95
N GLU A 88 12.85 3.49 1.41
CA GLU A 88 14.22 4.00 1.46
C GLU A 88 14.78 3.82 2.87
N VAL A 89 16.00 3.29 2.94
CA VAL A 89 16.80 3.14 4.17
C VAL A 89 18.12 3.90 4.05
N PRO A 90 18.70 4.40 5.15
CA PRO A 90 19.93 5.19 5.10
C PRO A 90 21.14 4.39 4.59
N ASP A 91 21.20 3.11 4.91
CA ASP A 91 22.29 2.21 4.59
C ASP A 91 21.75 0.80 4.35
N LEU A 92 21.88 0.34 3.11
CA LEU A 92 21.34 -0.96 2.68
C LEU A 92 22.09 -2.14 3.30
N GLU A 93 23.41 -2.04 3.46
CA GLU A 93 24.23 -3.09 4.07
C GLU A 93 23.97 -3.20 5.58
N ALA A 94 23.81 -2.06 6.25
CA ALA A 94 23.42 -2.04 7.66
C ALA A 94 22.01 -2.63 7.84
N ALA A 95 21.07 -2.32 6.94
CA ALA A 95 19.73 -2.89 6.96
C ALA A 95 19.76 -4.41 6.77
N ARG A 96 20.56 -4.90 5.81
CA ARG A 96 20.79 -6.34 5.58
C ARG A 96 21.30 -7.04 6.85
N ALA A 97 22.34 -6.49 7.47
CA ALA A 97 22.93 -7.06 8.66
C ALA A 97 21.93 -7.11 9.85
N GLU A 98 21.07 -6.11 9.95
CA GLU A 98 20.01 -6.08 10.95
C GLU A 98 18.95 -7.16 10.71
N LEU A 99 18.50 -7.34 9.45
CA LEU A 99 17.53 -8.38 9.08
C LEU A 99 18.07 -9.77 9.42
N HIS A 100 19.32 -10.06 9.06
CA HIS A 100 19.96 -11.35 9.41
C HIS A 100 20.03 -11.60 10.92
N LYS A 101 20.33 -10.57 11.75
CA LYS A 101 20.33 -10.72 13.21
C LYS A 101 18.96 -11.10 13.77
N LEU A 102 17.90 -10.72 13.09
CA LEU A 102 16.50 -11.02 13.45
C LEU A 102 15.99 -12.34 12.84
N GLY A 103 16.86 -13.09 12.16
CA GLY A 103 16.49 -14.35 11.51
C GLY A 103 15.67 -14.17 10.22
N LEU A 104 15.67 -12.96 9.67
CA LEU A 104 15.07 -12.68 8.37
C LEU A 104 16.13 -12.85 7.26
N GLU A 105 15.78 -13.57 6.21
CA GLU A 105 16.67 -13.83 5.08
C GLU A 105 16.26 -12.99 3.87
N PRO A 106 16.87 -11.81 3.67
CA PRO A 106 16.56 -10.94 2.55
C PRO A 106 17.02 -11.56 1.21
N VAL A 107 16.25 -11.32 0.17
CA VAL A 107 16.59 -11.66 -1.21
C VAL A 107 17.26 -10.46 -1.86
N ASP A 108 18.36 -10.71 -2.57
CA ASP A 108 19.13 -9.69 -3.27
C ASP A 108 18.59 -9.37 -4.64
N GLY A 109 18.65 -8.09 -5.00
CA GLY A 109 18.48 -7.60 -6.34
C GLY A 109 19.42 -6.43 -6.66
N PRO A 110 19.40 -5.93 -7.91
CA PRO A 110 20.25 -4.83 -8.30
C PRO A 110 19.92 -3.56 -7.52
N GLY A 111 20.79 -3.17 -6.57
CA GLY A 111 20.63 -1.96 -5.75
C GLY A 111 19.49 -2.00 -4.71
N TRP A 112 18.93 -3.17 -4.43
CA TRP A 112 17.89 -3.34 -3.42
C TRP A 112 17.99 -4.73 -2.75
N ILE A 113 17.36 -4.85 -1.58
CA ILE A 113 17.05 -6.13 -0.95
C ILE A 113 15.55 -6.21 -0.67
N GLU A 114 15.00 -7.41 -0.70
CA GLU A 114 13.57 -7.65 -0.40
C GLU A 114 13.43 -8.62 0.76
N SER A 115 12.62 -8.28 1.74
CA SER A 115 12.33 -9.13 2.89
C SER A 115 10.88 -8.92 3.35
N SER A 116 10.30 -9.94 3.97
CA SER A 116 9.16 -9.72 4.84
C SER A 116 9.65 -9.04 6.12
N LEU A 117 8.97 -7.99 6.53
CA LEU A 117 9.29 -7.31 7.80
C LEU A 117 8.30 -7.69 8.92
N THR A 118 7.68 -8.88 8.85
CA THR A 118 6.89 -9.45 9.96
C THR A 118 7.78 -10.28 10.87
N PRO A 119 7.43 -10.48 12.14
CA PRO A 119 8.12 -11.42 13.02
C PRO A 119 8.24 -12.80 12.35
N PRO A 120 9.42 -13.46 12.37
CA PRO A 120 9.63 -14.73 11.64
C PRO A 120 8.68 -15.85 12.03
N GLU A 121 8.24 -15.90 13.29
CA GLU A 121 7.30 -16.89 13.83
C GLU A 121 5.88 -16.76 13.26
N ASP A 122 5.51 -15.58 12.75
CA ASP A 122 4.18 -15.34 12.17
C ASP A 122 4.13 -15.63 10.67
N GLY A 123 5.24 -16.07 10.09
CA GLY A 123 5.37 -16.40 8.68
C GLY A 123 5.52 -15.19 7.75
N PRO A 124 5.49 -15.42 6.44
CA PRO A 124 5.68 -14.35 5.47
C PRO A 124 4.49 -13.40 5.49
N GLY A 125 4.76 -12.13 5.79
CA GLY A 125 3.80 -11.04 5.77
C GLY A 125 3.98 -10.11 4.57
N VAL A 126 3.84 -8.80 4.82
CA VAL A 126 4.08 -7.78 3.79
C VAL A 126 5.54 -7.80 3.38
N ARG A 127 5.79 -7.87 2.07
CA ARG A 127 7.13 -7.74 1.52
C ARG A 127 7.52 -6.29 1.38
N PHE A 128 8.70 -5.97 1.86
CA PHE A 128 9.32 -4.68 1.70
C PHE A 128 10.55 -4.80 0.81
N ARG A 129 10.65 -3.92 -0.17
CA ARG A 129 11.85 -3.75 -0.99
C ARG A 129 12.59 -2.53 -0.50
N LEU A 130 13.76 -2.77 0.09
CA LEU A 130 14.60 -1.76 0.71
C LEU A 130 15.66 -1.32 -0.29
N ARG A 131 15.95 -0.02 -0.34
CA ARG A 131 17.00 0.56 -1.15
C ARG A 131 17.71 1.70 -0.42
N GLY A 132 18.96 1.94 -0.79
CA GLY A 132 19.73 3.07 -0.27
C GLY A 132 19.29 4.41 -0.88
N PRO A 133 19.77 5.54 -0.34
CA PRO A 133 19.46 6.87 -0.84
C PRO A 133 19.92 7.04 -2.28
N GLY A 134 19.08 7.71 -3.11
CA GLY A 134 19.40 8.05 -4.50
C GLY A 134 19.41 6.87 -5.48
N THR A 135 19.15 5.64 -5.04
CA THR A 135 18.95 4.51 -5.93
C THR A 135 17.49 4.46 -6.36
N LEU A 136 17.19 5.02 -7.52
CA LEU A 136 15.83 5.02 -8.11
C LEU A 136 15.44 3.67 -8.74
N ALA A 137 16.28 2.66 -8.64
CA ALA A 137 16.11 1.42 -9.38
C ALA A 137 14.95 0.57 -8.86
N LEU A 138 13.78 0.77 -9.43
CA LEU A 138 12.86 -0.33 -9.67
C LEU A 138 13.55 -1.30 -10.64
N VAL A 139 13.28 -2.59 -10.49
CA VAL A 139 13.64 -3.57 -11.52
C VAL A 139 13.13 -3.05 -12.87
N GLY A 140 14.03 -2.70 -13.78
CA GLY A 140 13.69 -2.17 -15.08
C GLY A 140 13.79 -0.65 -15.24
N ASP A 141 14.03 0.15 -14.21
CA ASP A 141 14.15 1.62 -14.35
C ASP A 141 15.33 2.03 -15.26
N GLU A 142 16.37 1.21 -15.35
CA GLU A 142 17.46 1.40 -16.32
C GLU A 142 16.99 1.30 -17.78
N HIS A 143 15.86 0.69 -18.03
CA HIS A 143 15.20 0.58 -19.34
C HIS A 143 13.96 1.47 -19.44
N ALA A 144 13.70 2.31 -18.44
CA ALA A 144 12.50 3.12 -18.40
C ALA A 144 12.50 4.20 -19.48
N THR A 145 11.41 4.25 -20.22
CA THR A 145 11.12 5.33 -21.15
C THR A 145 10.16 6.32 -20.50
N ALA A 146 10.51 7.61 -20.50
CA ALA A 146 9.61 8.64 -20.03
C ALA A 146 8.30 8.60 -20.83
N ALA A 147 7.19 8.62 -20.14
CA ALA A 147 5.87 8.60 -20.74
C ALA A 147 5.23 9.99 -20.67
N THR A 148 4.55 10.37 -21.72
CA THR A 148 3.67 11.54 -21.69
C THR A 148 2.39 11.13 -20.96
N PRO A 149 2.01 11.79 -19.85
CA PRO A 149 0.76 11.47 -19.16
C PRO A 149 -0.43 11.64 -20.11
N ALA A 150 -1.28 10.64 -20.19
CA ALA A 150 -2.56 10.78 -20.87
C ALA A 150 -3.49 11.67 -20.02
N ALA A 151 -4.27 12.52 -20.68
CA ALA A 151 -5.34 13.23 -20.00
C ALA A 151 -6.42 12.25 -19.59
N ALA A 152 -6.96 12.41 -18.38
CA ALA A 152 -8.12 11.63 -17.96
C ALA A 152 -9.29 11.85 -18.92
N THR A 153 -9.93 10.77 -19.36
CA THR A 153 -11.03 10.81 -20.34
C THR A 153 -12.40 10.89 -19.68
N GLY A 154 -12.50 11.24 -18.40
CA GLY A 154 -13.73 11.31 -17.64
C GLY A 154 -13.51 11.80 -16.20
N PRO A 155 -14.56 11.77 -15.37
CA PRO A 155 -14.44 12.11 -13.97
C PRO A 155 -13.54 11.11 -13.25
N THR A 156 -12.74 11.61 -12.30
CA THR A 156 -11.86 10.80 -11.45
C THR A 156 -12.31 10.86 -10.00
N LEU A 157 -11.75 10.02 -9.15
CA LEU A 157 -12.04 10.00 -7.71
C LEU A 157 -11.69 11.30 -6.98
N GLY A 158 -10.93 12.21 -7.62
CA GLY A 158 -10.48 13.44 -6.96
C GLY A 158 -9.57 13.17 -5.77
N ILE A 159 -8.68 12.19 -5.89
CA ILE A 159 -7.72 11.81 -4.83
C ILE A 159 -6.82 13.00 -4.52
N VAL A 160 -6.68 13.30 -3.22
CA VAL A 160 -5.85 14.37 -2.67
C VAL A 160 -4.71 13.86 -1.79
N ALA A 161 -4.77 12.60 -1.38
CA ALA A 161 -3.69 11.95 -0.64
C ALA A 161 -3.78 10.43 -0.75
N LEU A 162 -2.62 9.76 -0.71
CA LEU A 162 -2.50 8.38 -0.25
C LEU A 162 -2.42 8.45 1.28
N ASP A 163 -3.47 7.97 1.94
CA ASP A 163 -3.65 8.17 3.38
C ASP A 163 -2.88 7.16 4.22
N HIS A 164 -3.26 5.89 4.11
CA HIS A 164 -2.60 4.82 4.83
C HIS A 164 -2.59 3.50 4.05
N ILE A 165 -1.69 2.63 4.48
CA ILE A 165 -1.65 1.22 4.08
C ILE A 165 -2.07 0.41 5.30
N CYS A 166 -3.10 -0.41 5.14
CA CYS A 166 -3.62 -1.24 6.21
C CYS A 166 -3.10 -2.67 6.08
N GLN A 167 -2.56 -3.19 7.17
CA GLN A 167 -2.11 -4.58 7.31
C GLN A 167 -2.98 -5.34 8.30
N ALA A 168 -3.49 -6.50 7.90
CA ALA A 168 -4.12 -7.44 8.82
C ALA A 168 -3.05 -8.24 9.56
N PHE A 169 -3.19 -8.34 10.88
CA PHE A 169 -2.32 -9.12 11.75
C PHE A 169 -3.06 -9.65 12.97
N ARG A 170 -2.56 -10.70 13.61
CA ARG A 170 -3.25 -11.34 14.74
C ARG A 170 -3.28 -10.48 16.00
N ASP A 171 -2.21 -9.73 16.25
CA ASP A 171 -2.04 -8.88 17.43
C ASP A 171 -1.37 -7.57 17.01
N ARG A 172 -2.14 -6.49 17.05
CA ARG A 172 -1.70 -5.16 16.62
C ARG A 172 -0.56 -4.60 17.48
N GLU A 173 -0.54 -4.90 18.78
CA GLU A 173 0.49 -4.39 19.70
C GLU A 173 1.83 -5.10 19.47
N VAL A 174 1.80 -6.39 19.19
CA VAL A 174 3.00 -7.17 18.84
C VAL A 174 3.63 -6.62 17.57
N LEU A 175 2.83 -6.45 16.50
CA LEU A 175 3.37 -5.94 15.23
C LEU A 175 3.78 -4.48 15.33
N ALA A 176 3.05 -3.64 16.07
CA ALA A 176 3.42 -2.24 16.27
C ALA A 176 4.75 -2.10 17.02
N THR A 177 4.96 -2.88 18.08
CA THR A 177 6.23 -2.93 18.81
C THR A 177 7.36 -3.38 17.90
N TRP A 178 7.13 -4.43 17.13
CA TRP A 178 8.11 -4.94 16.15
C TRP A 178 8.50 -3.87 15.12
N TYR A 179 7.52 -3.18 14.51
CA TYR A 179 7.82 -2.12 13.56
C TYR A 179 8.48 -0.89 14.19
N ALA A 180 8.15 -0.56 15.44
CA ALA A 180 8.81 0.52 16.16
C ALA A 180 10.30 0.21 16.40
N GLU A 181 10.62 -1.00 16.83
CA GLU A 181 12.00 -1.44 17.08
C GLU A 181 12.79 -1.64 15.79
N LEU A 182 12.22 -2.34 14.80
CA LEU A 182 12.91 -2.67 13.56
C LEU A 182 13.04 -1.47 12.62
N ALA A 183 11.95 -0.74 12.37
CA ALA A 183 11.82 0.24 11.30
C ALA A 183 11.72 1.69 11.79
N GLY A 184 11.56 1.89 13.10
CA GLY A 184 11.40 3.22 13.70
C GLY A 184 10.00 3.82 13.49
N PHE A 185 8.98 3.00 13.25
CA PHE A 185 7.60 3.46 13.17
C PHE A 185 7.12 3.93 14.55
N VAL A 186 6.25 4.94 14.58
CA VAL A 186 5.80 5.57 15.82
C VAL A 186 4.29 5.38 15.97
N PRO A 187 3.82 4.66 17.02
CA PRO A 187 2.40 4.59 17.33
C PRO A 187 1.81 5.98 17.61
N VAL A 188 0.75 6.36 16.90
CA VAL A 188 0.14 7.69 17.01
C VAL A 188 -1.32 7.64 17.41
N TRP A 189 -2.00 6.52 17.12
CA TRP A 189 -3.40 6.36 17.46
C TRP A 189 -3.78 4.89 17.56
N LYS A 190 -4.78 4.56 18.39
CA LYS A 190 -5.40 3.24 18.45
C LYS A 190 -6.83 3.33 18.99
N THR A 191 -7.71 2.50 18.48
CA THR A 191 -9.03 2.32 19.07
C THR A 191 -8.95 1.57 20.39
N PRO A 192 -9.82 1.88 21.37
CA PRO A 192 -10.07 1.00 22.49
C PRO A 192 -10.38 -0.42 22.00
N ILE A 193 -9.87 -1.43 22.73
CA ILE A 193 -10.00 -2.83 22.27
C ILE A 193 -11.45 -3.30 22.14
N ASP A 194 -12.37 -2.67 22.82
CA ASP A 194 -13.80 -3.00 22.91
C ASP A 194 -14.71 -2.04 22.13
N GLU A 195 -14.14 -1.09 21.37
CA GLU A 195 -14.93 -0.11 20.61
C GLU A 195 -15.73 -0.76 19.48
N TRP A 196 -15.11 -1.67 18.72
CA TRP A 196 -15.75 -2.40 17.63
C TRP A 196 -15.87 -3.89 17.94
N PRO A 197 -16.96 -4.55 17.52
CA PRO A 197 -17.21 -5.93 17.87
C PRO A 197 -16.31 -6.95 17.17
N ASP A 198 -15.84 -6.65 15.97
CA ASP A 198 -15.19 -7.60 15.06
C ASP A 198 -13.73 -7.25 14.73
N MET A 199 -13.26 -6.05 15.09
CA MET A 199 -11.89 -5.61 14.84
C MET A 199 -11.39 -4.61 15.88
N ALA A 200 -10.09 -4.42 15.92
CA ALA A 200 -9.43 -3.28 16.57
C ALA A 200 -8.23 -2.87 15.74
N ASP A 201 -7.93 -1.59 15.69
CA ASP A 201 -6.83 -1.05 14.90
C ASP A 201 -5.82 -0.27 15.73
N LEU A 202 -4.66 -0.05 15.14
CA LEU A 202 -3.58 0.76 15.64
C LEU A 202 -2.86 1.41 14.44
N VAL A 203 -2.62 2.70 14.53
CA VAL A 203 -1.98 3.47 13.47
C VAL A 203 -0.58 3.90 13.88
N LEU A 204 0.34 3.70 12.95
CA LEU A 204 1.75 4.07 13.08
C LEU A 204 2.07 5.19 12.09
N ASN A 205 2.78 6.20 12.56
CA ASN A 205 3.45 7.16 11.69
C ASN A 205 4.75 6.54 11.16
N ILE A 206 4.99 6.70 9.86
CA ILE A 206 6.25 6.32 9.22
C ILE A 206 7.10 7.57 9.11
N PRO A 207 8.24 7.68 9.82
CA PRO A 207 9.08 8.87 9.80
C PRO A 207 9.44 9.28 8.37
N GLY A 208 9.32 10.57 8.06
CA GLY A 208 9.60 11.10 6.72
C GLY A 208 8.57 10.77 5.64
N SER A 209 7.44 10.15 6.00
CA SER A 209 6.34 9.86 5.09
C SER A 209 5.05 10.55 5.54
N ALA A 210 4.26 10.99 4.57
CA ALA A 210 2.91 11.47 4.82
C ALA A 210 1.88 10.32 4.92
N ILE A 211 2.30 9.09 4.62
CA ILE A 211 1.47 7.88 4.68
C ILE A 211 1.60 7.27 6.07
N CYS A 212 0.48 6.86 6.66
CA CYS A 212 0.45 6.08 7.87
C CYS A 212 0.43 4.57 7.56
N TRP A 213 0.78 3.77 8.57
CA TRP A 213 0.62 2.33 8.55
C TRP A 213 -0.43 1.94 9.58
N GLU A 214 -1.52 1.38 9.11
CA GLU A 214 -2.57 0.87 9.97
C GLU A 214 -2.39 -0.64 10.18
N ILE A 215 -2.62 -1.12 11.40
CA ILE A 215 -2.64 -2.53 11.74
C ILE A 215 -4.03 -2.84 12.27
N ILE A 216 -4.72 -3.78 11.60
CA ILE A 216 -6.02 -4.28 12.06
C ILE A 216 -5.88 -5.69 12.60
N GLN A 217 -6.48 -5.95 13.77
CA GLN A 217 -6.53 -7.26 14.39
C GLN A 217 -7.96 -7.78 14.52
N PRO A 218 -8.17 -9.10 14.44
CA PRO A 218 -9.49 -9.70 14.60
C PRO A 218 -9.99 -9.57 16.04
N ARG A 219 -11.31 -9.45 16.18
CA ARG A 219 -12.02 -9.56 17.45
C ARG A 219 -13.30 -10.38 17.30
N GLY A 220 -13.76 -10.97 18.39
CA GLY A 220 -14.97 -11.77 18.38
C GLY A 220 -14.84 -13.09 17.60
N GLU A 221 -15.93 -13.80 17.52
CA GLU A 221 -16.07 -14.99 16.69
C GLU A 221 -16.44 -14.56 15.26
N ASP A 222 -15.89 -15.22 14.24
CA ASP A 222 -16.19 -14.96 12.83
C ASP A 222 -15.75 -13.57 12.29
N SER A 223 -14.71 -12.96 12.86
CA SER A 223 -14.14 -11.73 12.32
C SER A 223 -13.79 -11.86 10.84
N PHE A 224 -14.09 -10.83 10.05
CA PHE A 224 -13.68 -10.80 8.64
C PHE A 224 -12.15 -10.81 8.49
N ILE A 225 -11.42 -10.30 9.49
CA ILE A 225 -9.96 -10.30 9.54
C ILE A 225 -9.43 -11.71 9.75
N ASP A 226 -10.07 -12.54 10.61
CA ASP A 226 -9.70 -13.95 10.75
C ASP A 226 -9.83 -14.71 9.43
N ARG A 227 -10.92 -14.47 8.70
CA ARG A 227 -11.10 -15.06 7.36
C ARG A 227 -10.04 -14.59 6.37
N PHE A 228 -9.66 -13.31 6.44
CA PHE A 228 -8.57 -12.78 5.62
C PHE A 228 -7.24 -13.45 5.97
N LEU A 229 -6.87 -13.50 7.26
CA LEU A 229 -5.62 -14.09 7.74
C LEU A 229 -5.53 -15.58 7.43
N ALA A 230 -6.62 -16.33 7.59
CA ALA A 230 -6.68 -17.76 7.27
C ALA A 230 -6.43 -18.03 5.77
N LYS A 231 -6.86 -17.13 4.91
CA LYS A 231 -6.75 -17.27 3.46
C LYS A 231 -5.45 -16.72 2.87
N ASN A 232 -4.98 -15.58 3.39
CA ASN A 232 -3.91 -14.79 2.77
C ASN A 232 -2.65 -14.70 3.66
N GLY A 233 -2.76 -15.08 4.94
CA GLY A 233 -1.74 -14.81 5.95
C GLY A 233 -1.70 -13.33 6.34
N PRO A 234 -0.75 -12.94 7.21
CA PRO A 234 -0.47 -11.54 7.50
C PRO A 234 -0.11 -10.79 6.22
N GLY A 235 -0.80 -9.69 5.92
CA GLY A 235 -0.56 -9.01 4.64
C GLY A 235 -1.33 -7.70 4.50
N VAL A 236 -1.11 -6.99 3.40
CA VAL A 236 -1.87 -5.78 3.06
C VAL A 236 -3.34 -6.15 2.89
N HIS A 237 -4.19 -5.57 3.74
CA HIS A 237 -5.64 -5.73 3.68
C HIS A 237 -6.24 -4.73 2.69
N HIS A 238 -5.93 -3.43 2.86
CA HIS A 238 -6.38 -2.39 1.94
C HIS A 238 -5.39 -1.22 1.86
N VAL A 239 -5.64 -0.37 0.89
CA VAL A 239 -4.93 0.91 0.72
C VAL A 239 -5.99 2.00 0.67
N THR A 240 -5.77 3.08 1.43
CA THR A 240 -6.73 4.16 1.59
C THR A 240 -6.29 5.42 0.85
N PHE A 241 -7.21 5.97 0.08
CA PHE A 241 -7.04 7.26 -0.58
C PHE A 241 -8.05 8.26 -0.03
N GLN A 242 -7.55 9.43 0.33
CA GLN A 242 -8.40 10.56 0.68
C GLN A 242 -8.90 11.25 -0.59
N VAL A 243 -10.20 11.53 -0.64
CA VAL A 243 -10.85 12.21 -1.77
C VAL A 243 -11.26 13.63 -1.36
N ALA A 244 -11.19 14.58 -2.31
CA ALA A 244 -11.53 15.98 -2.05
C ALA A 244 -13.03 16.18 -1.83
N GLU A 245 -13.85 15.55 -2.67
CA GLU A 245 -15.30 15.73 -2.71
C GLU A 245 -15.99 14.36 -2.75
N TRP A 246 -16.70 14.03 -1.67
CA TRP A 246 -17.33 12.71 -1.52
C TRP A 246 -18.28 12.33 -2.65
N ASP A 247 -19.24 13.21 -2.94
CA ASP A 247 -20.30 12.92 -3.92
C ASP A 247 -19.72 12.84 -5.36
N ALA A 248 -18.69 13.64 -5.65
CA ALA A 248 -17.97 13.57 -6.92
C ALA A 248 -17.21 12.26 -7.08
N ALA A 249 -16.59 11.76 -6.01
CA ALA A 249 -15.90 10.47 -6.01
C ALA A 249 -16.87 9.30 -6.27
N LEU A 250 -18.04 9.31 -5.63
CA LEU A 250 -19.08 8.31 -5.89
C LEU A 250 -19.64 8.39 -7.33
N ALA A 251 -19.87 9.60 -7.85
CA ALA A 251 -20.28 9.79 -9.23
C ALA A 251 -19.22 9.30 -10.25
N ALA A 252 -17.94 9.47 -9.94
CA ALA A 252 -16.85 8.91 -10.75
C ALA A 252 -16.89 7.37 -10.72
N CYS A 253 -17.10 6.76 -9.56
CA CYS A 253 -17.27 5.31 -9.45
C CYS A 253 -18.44 4.81 -10.30
N GLU A 254 -19.58 5.49 -10.27
CA GLU A 254 -20.75 5.15 -11.09
C GLU A 254 -20.44 5.28 -12.59
N HIS A 255 -19.84 6.40 -13.01
CA HIS A 255 -19.43 6.65 -14.40
C HIS A 255 -18.52 5.52 -14.95
N HIS A 256 -17.59 5.03 -14.13
CA HIS A 256 -16.67 3.95 -14.50
C HIS A 256 -17.20 2.55 -14.20
N HIS A 257 -18.49 2.39 -13.88
CA HIS A 257 -19.12 1.10 -13.53
C HIS A 257 -18.34 0.34 -12.44
N THR A 258 -17.91 1.07 -11.44
CA THR A 258 -17.12 0.56 -10.32
C THR A 258 -17.95 0.67 -9.04
N PRO A 259 -18.69 -0.37 -8.63
CA PRO A 259 -19.52 -0.32 -7.44
C PRO A 259 -18.68 -0.21 -6.18
N THR A 260 -19.17 0.56 -5.24
CA THR A 260 -18.64 0.68 -3.88
C THR A 260 -19.50 -0.12 -2.90
N PHE A 261 -18.95 -0.45 -1.74
CA PHE A 261 -19.65 -1.19 -0.68
C PHE A 261 -19.12 -0.79 0.69
N ASP A 262 -19.82 -1.17 1.75
CA ASP A 262 -19.44 -0.90 3.13
C ASP A 262 -19.30 0.61 3.38
N HIS A 263 -20.41 1.31 3.24
CA HIS A 263 -20.48 2.74 3.47
C HIS A 263 -20.68 3.03 4.94
N ASP A 264 -19.78 3.83 5.52
CA ASP A 264 -19.91 4.30 6.88
C ASP A 264 -19.60 5.81 7.00
N ALA A 265 -20.09 6.43 8.06
CA ALA A 265 -19.93 7.85 8.32
C ALA A 265 -20.03 8.13 9.82
N GLY A 266 -19.31 9.13 10.27
CA GLY A 266 -19.33 9.53 11.67
C GLY A 266 -18.86 10.97 11.90
N VAL A 267 -18.67 11.29 13.16
CA VAL A 267 -18.11 12.58 13.60
C VAL A 267 -17.02 12.29 14.63
N THR A 268 -15.84 12.81 14.40
CA THR A 268 -14.71 12.75 15.34
C THR A 268 -14.21 14.17 15.60
N ASP A 269 -14.08 14.54 16.86
CA ASP A 269 -13.67 15.88 17.29
C ASP A 269 -14.47 17.03 16.63
N GLY A 270 -15.78 16.77 16.40
CA GLY A 270 -16.71 17.73 15.79
C GLY A 270 -16.54 17.92 14.28
N ALA A 271 -15.82 17.04 13.59
CA ALA A 271 -15.71 17.01 12.13
C ALA A 271 -16.28 15.71 11.56
N ALA A 272 -17.04 15.82 10.49
CA ALA A 272 -17.62 14.67 9.81
C ALA A 272 -16.57 13.91 9.00
N TRP A 273 -16.75 12.60 8.92
CA TRP A 273 -15.97 11.72 8.04
C TRP A 273 -16.89 10.71 7.35
N ARG A 274 -16.44 10.19 6.22
CA ARG A 274 -17.12 9.14 5.44
C ARG A 274 -16.10 8.20 4.85
N HIS A 275 -16.43 6.92 4.77
CA HIS A 275 -15.67 5.96 3.98
C HIS A 275 -16.54 5.00 3.19
N THR A 276 -15.93 4.37 2.20
CA THR A 276 -16.47 3.22 1.45
C THR A 276 -15.33 2.47 0.80
N PHE A 277 -15.62 1.27 0.30
CA PHE A 277 -14.60 0.43 -0.34
C PHE A 277 -14.91 0.15 -1.80
N ILE A 278 -13.84 0.04 -2.61
CA ILE A 278 -13.85 -0.54 -3.96
C ILE A 278 -13.30 -1.96 -3.85
N HIS A 279 -14.09 -2.94 -4.27
CA HIS A 279 -13.69 -4.35 -4.21
C HIS A 279 -12.48 -4.63 -5.10
N PRO A 280 -11.53 -5.53 -4.71
CA PRO A 280 -10.31 -5.84 -5.47
C PRO A 280 -10.52 -6.14 -6.95
N LYS A 281 -11.62 -6.82 -7.32
CA LYS A 281 -11.94 -7.11 -8.74
C LYS A 281 -12.10 -5.86 -9.62
N HIS A 282 -12.37 -4.70 -9.00
CA HIS A 282 -12.55 -3.41 -9.69
C HIS A 282 -11.35 -2.47 -9.54
N ALA A 283 -10.36 -2.84 -8.70
CA ALA A 283 -9.15 -2.05 -8.43
C ALA A 283 -7.86 -2.84 -8.68
N GLY A 284 -7.89 -3.78 -9.64
CA GLY A 284 -6.71 -4.56 -10.02
C GLY A 284 -6.15 -5.44 -8.90
N GLY A 285 -7.03 -6.00 -8.05
CA GLY A 285 -6.66 -6.93 -6.99
C GLY A 285 -6.34 -6.31 -5.63
N VAL A 286 -6.41 -4.99 -5.51
CA VAL A 286 -6.23 -4.27 -4.24
C VAL A 286 -7.59 -3.87 -3.69
N LEU A 287 -7.86 -4.15 -2.42
CA LEU A 287 -8.99 -3.54 -1.73
C LEU A 287 -8.65 -2.07 -1.50
N VAL A 288 -9.47 -1.17 -2.00
CA VAL A 288 -9.25 0.27 -1.88
C VAL A 288 -10.33 0.87 -1.00
N GLN A 289 -9.92 1.59 0.01
CA GLN A 289 -10.80 2.44 0.80
C GLN A 289 -10.76 3.86 0.24
N LEU A 290 -11.93 4.45 0.03
CA LEU A 290 -12.09 5.88 -0.18
C LEU A 290 -12.46 6.51 1.15
N PHE A 291 -11.75 7.55 1.54
CA PHE A 291 -11.95 8.28 2.78
C PHE A 291 -12.13 9.77 2.49
N TRP A 292 -13.10 10.37 3.15
CA TRP A 292 -13.34 11.80 3.11
C TRP A 292 -13.52 12.32 4.52
N GLU A 293 -12.95 13.47 4.82
CA GLU A 293 -13.15 14.17 6.07
C GLU A 293 -13.41 15.67 5.84
N GLU A 294 -14.31 16.24 6.63
CA GLU A 294 -14.68 17.64 6.56
C GLU A 294 -13.50 18.57 6.84
N ARG A 295 -12.64 18.18 7.78
CA ARG A 295 -11.39 18.89 8.12
C ARG A 295 -10.22 17.90 7.98
N PRO A 296 -9.29 18.18 7.05
CA PRO A 296 -8.14 17.31 6.86
C PRO A 296 -7.36 17.06 8.16
N GLY A 297 -7.00 15.82 8.40
CA GLY A 297 -6.15 15.42 9.50
C GLY A 297 -6.82 15.20 10.85
N VAL A 298 -8.14 15.22 10.93
CA VAL A 298 -8.85 15.01 12.22
C VAL A 298 -8.85 13.54 12.62
N TRP A 299 -8.96 12.63 11.66
CA TRP A 299 -9.01 11.20 11.93
C TRP A 299 -7.64 10.61 12.28
N VAL A 300 -6.68 10.66 11.35
CA VAL A 300 -5.36 10.00 11.48
C VAL A 300 -4.21 10.97 11.36
N ARG A 301 -4.39 12.10 10.70
CA ARG A 301 -3.32 13.02 10.29
C ARG A 301 -3.31 14.36 11.01
N SER A 302 -3.90 14.48 12.13
CA SER A 302 -3.88 15.73 12.87
C SER A 302 -2.50 15.99 13.47
N ASP A 303 -2.44 16.97 14.35
CA ASP A 303 -1.41 17.21 15.36
C ASP A 303 -1.03 15.96 16.20
N LYS A 304 -1.81 14.86 16.08
CA LYS A 304 -1.50 13.53 16.65
C LYS A 304 -0.31 12.84 15.98
N ILE A 305 0.05 13.21 14.74
CA ILE A 305 1.28 12.74 14.10
C ILE A 305 2.42 13.60 14.61
N PRO A 306 3.40 13.04 15.35
CA PRO A 306 4.53 13.82 15.83
C PRO A 306 5.21 14.54 14.67
N ALA A 307 5.44 15.83 14.78
CA ALA A 307 6.32 16.52 13.85
C ALA A 307 7.65 15.77 13.80
N ASN A 308 8.13 15.51 12.61
CA ASN A 308 9.39 14.80 12.41
C ASN A 308 10.49 15.49 13.22
N SER A 309 10.90 14.86 14.30
CA SER A 309 12.08 15.24 15.08
C SER A 309 13.34 14.63 14.50
#